data_e2c0047b5f021c518a98cf378001653f
#
_entry.id   e2c0047b5f021c518a98cf378001653f
#
_cell.length_a   1.000
_cell.length_b   1.000
_cell.length_c   1.000
_cell.angle_alpha   90.00
_cell.angle_beta   90.00
_cell.angle_gamma   90.00
#
_symmetry.space_group_name_H-M   'P 1'
#
loop_
_entity.id
_entity.type
_entity.pdbx_description
1 polymer ?
#
loop_
_entity_poly.entity_id
_entity_poly.type
_entity_poly.pdbx_seq_one_letter_code
_entity_poly.pdbx_strand_id
1 'polypeptide(L)'
;CLADKEEKMDINNYFLIFPVLLPIFAGVLLMFLKFGKREHMQLYILTILIVDLASVGWIALQPEDTLTLSQFFIAEGLHVFFHVDILSKIFSVLTAFVWLMVGIASFEYMAHEKNEQRFYCFYLVVGGVLSALAFSGNLLTMYVFYELMTLTSMPLVMHNLSHEAIMAGLKYLFYSVAGAFMVLFGFFLFNAEGRVLYFSPGGIINEPNPSGIMLFAVFLMIVGFGTKAGMFPMHGWLPTAHPVAPAPASAVLSGVITKAGVLGIIRSVYYVAGPDMIKGTWVQYTWIILSVLTIFMGSMMAYKEKILKKRLAYSTVSQVSYILFGLSVMQPVA
;
A
#
# COMPACT_ATOMS: atom_id res chain seq x y z
N CYS A 1 18.34 8.58 -21.52
CA CYS A 1 19.75 8.69 -21.14
C CYS A 1 20.09 8.02 -19.80
N LEU A 2 19.28 7.05 -19.33
CA LEU A 2 19.56 6.23 -18.14
C LEU A 2 19.93 4.78 -18.51
N ALA A 3 19.97 4.44 -19.80
CA ALA A 3 20.20 3.08 -20.29
C ALA A 3 21.68 2.68 -20.46
N ASP A 4 22.64 3.57 -20.24
CA ASP A 4 24.08 3.34 -20.55
C ASP A 4 25.03 3.47 -19.36
N LYS A 5 24.53 3.41 -18.13
CA LYS A 5 25.41 3.06 -17.01
C LYS A 5 25.38 1.55 -16.84
N GLU A 6 26.43 0.86 -17.31
CA GLU A 6 26.81 -0.44 -16.75
C GLU A 6 26.81 -0.27 -15.23
N GLU A 7 25.74 -0.70 -14.58
CA GLU A 7 25.59 -0.68 -13.13
C GLU A 7 26.71 -1.55 -12.57
N LYS A 8 27.75 -0.93 -12.05
CA LYS A 8 28.60 -1.61 -11.07
C LYS A 8 27.63 -2.16 -10.04
N MET A 9 27.47 -3.48 -10.02
CA MET A 9 26.66 -4.20 -9.06
C MET A 9 27.22 -3.92 -7.66
N ASP A 10 26.72 -2.86 -7.06
CA ASP A 10 27.11 -2.46 -5.72
C ASP A 10 26.35 -3.35 -4.73
N ILE A 11 27.05 -4.00 -3.82
CA ILE A 11 26.45 -4.86 -2.77
C ILE A 11 25.34 -4.10 -2.02
N ASN A 12 25.47 -2.78 -1.93
CA ASN A 12 24.45 -1.91 -1.32
C ASN A 12 23.08 -1.98 -2.01
N ASN A 13 23.03 -2.19 -3.32
CA ASN A 13 21.76 -2.29 -4.05
C ASN A 13 20.99 -3.56 -3.68
N TYR A 14 21.68 -4.67 -3.41
CA TYR A 14 21.03 -5.90 -2.95
C TYR A 14 20.45 -5.77 -1.54
N PHE A 15 20.95 -4.83 -0.73
CA PHE A 15 20.41 -4.60 0.60
C PHE A 15 18.96 -4.08 0.56
N LEU A 16 18.49 -3.52 -0.57
CA LEU A 16 17.08 -3.16 -0.75
C LEU A 16 16.11 -4.34 -0.60
N ILE A 17 16.56 -5.54 -0.94
CA ILE A 17 15.73 -6.75 -0.81
C ILE A 17 15.63 -7.21 0.64
N PHE A 18 16.57 -6.84 1.50
CA PHE A 18 16.65 -7.32 2.87
C PHE A 18 15.38 -7.03 3.69
N PRO A 19 14.85 -5.78 3.80
CA PRO A 19 13.60 -5.49 4.52
C PRO A 19 12.35 -6.06 3.83
N VAL A 20 12.47 -6.51 2.60
CA VAL A 20 11.38 -7.24 1.91
C VAL A 20 11.40 -8.71 2.28
N LEU A 21 12.54 -9.36 2.08
CA LEU A 21 12.64 -10.82 2.22
C LEU A 21 12.71 -11.26 3.67
N LEU A 22 13.38 -10.51 4.55
CA LEU A 22 13.53 -10.88 5.96
C LEU A 22 12.17 -11.15 6.63
N PRO A 23 11.20 -10.21 6.63
CA PRO A 23 9.92 -10.46 7.28
C PRO A 23 9.10 -11.55 6.56
N ILE A 24 9.18 -11.63 5.23
CA ILE A 24 8.47 -12.66 4.45
C ILE A 24 8.99 -14.06 4.83
N PHE A 25 10.29 -14.29 4.77
CA PHE A 25 10.87 -15.58 5.13
C PHE A 25 10.68 -15.91 6.61
N ALA A 26 10.85 -14.92 7.50
CA ALA A 26 10.59 -15.10 8.92
C ALA A 26 9.13 -15.47 9.21
N GLY A 27 8.17 -14.85 8.51
CA GLY A 27 6.76 -15.16 8.62
C GLY A 27 6.43 -16.56 8.10
N VAL A 28 6.97 -16.96 6.96
CA VAL A 28 6.80 -18.31 6.43
C VAL A 28 7.46 -19.34 7.34
N LEU A 29 8.69 -19.09 7.80
CA LEU A 29 9.39 -19.98 8.73
C LEU A 29 8.63 -20.15 10.05
N LEU A 30 7.99 -19.08 10.54
CA LEU A 30 7.17 -19.11 11.74
C LEU A 30 6.05 -20.17 11.66
N MET A 31 5.52 -20.49 10.47
CA MET A 31 4.50 -21.54 10.31
C MET A 31 5.00 -22.93 10.72
N PHE A 32 6.28 -23.18 10.55
CA PHE A 32 6.90 -24.51 10.78
C PHE A 32 7.61 -24.59 12.12
N LEU A 33 7.96 -23.47 12.75
CA LEU A 33 8.63 -23.44 14.04
C LEU A 33 7.67 -23.82 15.16
N LYS A 34 8.16 -24.64 16.08
CA LYS A 34 7.45 -24.98 17.33
C LYS A 34 8.17 -24.33 18.50
N PHE A 35 7.51 -23.42 19.17
CA PHE A 35 8.06 -22.74 20.32
C PHE A 35 7.61 -23.43 21.61
N GLY A 36 8.56 -23.74 22.49
CA GLY A 36 8.25 -24.35 23.79
C GLY A 36 7.56 -23.39 24.77
N LYS A 37 7.79 -22.07 24.59
CA LYS A 37 7.16 -21.01 25.37
C LYS A 37 6.71 -19.88 24.45
N ARG A 38 5.60 -19.23 24.81
CA ARG A 38 5.05 -18.07 24.10
C ARG A 38 6.05 -16.90 24.02
N GLU A 39 6.79 -16.67 25.09
CA GLU A 39 7.81 -15.62 25.19
C GLU A 39 8.88 -15.75 24.10
N HIS A 40 9.30 -16.96 23.77
CA HIS A 40 10.30 -17.18 22.70
C HIS A 40 9.75 -16.81 21.32
N MET A 41 8.47 -17.07 21.05
CA MET A 41 7.81 -16.65 19.83
C MET A 41 7.72 -15.13 19.77
N GLN A 42 7.32 -14.47 20.84
CA GLN A 42 7.25 -13.01 20.92
C GLN A 42 8.62 -12.36 20.72
N LEU A 43 9.67 -12.93 21.35
CA LEU A 43 11.04 -12.45 21.16
C LEU A 43 11.49 -12.59 19.72
N TYR A 44 11.19 -13.73 19.08
CA TYR A 44 11.48 -13.94 17.66
C TYR A 44 10.80 -12.86 16.79
N ILE A 45 9.49 -12.64 16.96
CA ILE A 45 8.73 -11.65 16.20
C ILE A 45 9.29 -10.24 16.43
N LEU A 46 9.52 -9.88 17.70
CA LEU A 46 10.06 -8.56 18.08
C LEU A 46 11.44 -8.33 17.45
N THR A 47 12.32 -9.33 17.48
CA THR A 47 13.65 -9.24 16.87
C THR A 47 13.55 -8.97 15.37
N ILE A 48 12.66 -9.68 14.65
CA ILE A 48 12.46 -9.46 13.21
C ILE A 48 11.95 -8.04 12.94
N LEU A 49 10.96 -7.56 13.70
CA LEU A 49 10.41 -6.20 13.52
C LEU A 49 11.43 -5.09 13.82
N ILE A 50 12.29 -5.28 14.83
CA ILE A 50 13.36 -4.31 15.17
C ILE A 50 14.43 -4.31 14.06
N VAL A 51 14.85 -5.49 13.59
CA VAL A 51 15.84 -5.61 12.51
C VAL A 51 15.28 -5.02 11.21
N ASP A 52 14.01 -5.24 10.93
CA ASP A 52 13.33 -4.65 9.77
C ASP A 52 13.31 -3.12 9.84
N LEU A 53 12.88 -2.55 10.96
CA LEU A 53 12.90 -1.10 11.17
C LEU A 53 14.32 -0.52 11.07
N ALA A 54 15.32 -1.21 11.62
CA ALA A 54 16.71 -0.78 11.53
C ALA A 54 17.23 -0.79 10.09
N SER A 55 16.88 -1.83 9.31
CA SER A 55 17.26 -1.95 7.90
C SER A 55 16.60 -0.86 7.04
N VAL A 56 15.32 -0.61 7.23
CA VAL A 56 14.58 0.48 6.56
C VAL A 56 15.16 1.83 6.96
N GLY A 57 15.48 2.02 8.25
CA GLY A 57 16.15 3.23 8.74
C GLY A 57 17.51 3.47 8.10
N TRP A 58 18.32 2.42 7.92
CA TRP A 58 19.59 2.52 7.22
C TRP A 58 19.40 2.93 5.74
N ILE A 59 18.43 2.34 5.04
CA ILE A 59 18.08 2.71 3.66
C ILE A 59 17.65 4.18 3.58
N ALA A 60 16.85 4.66 4.54
CA ALA A 60 16.37 6.03 4.57
C ALA A 60 17.48 7.06 4.77
N LEU A 61 18.60 6.69 5.42
CA LEU A 61 19.77 7.54 5.64
C LEU A 61 20.70 7.63 4.41
N GLN A 62 20.55 6.74 3.41
CA GLN A 62 21.36 6.82 2.20
C GLN A 62 20.96 8.05 1.36
N PRO A 63 21.87 8.61 0.55
CA PRO A 63 21.52 9.68 -0.39
C PRO A 63 20.35 9.28 -1.30
N GLU A 64 19.63 10.26 -1.82
CA GLU A 64 18.54 10.02 -2.76
C GLU A 64 19.07 9.41 -4.07
N ASP A 65 18.24 8.58 -4.71
CA ASP A 65 18.50 7.97 -6.02
C ASP A 65 19.79 7.12 -6.11
N THR A 66 20.41 6.79 -4.97
CA THR A 66 21.64 5.97 -4.96
C THR A 66 21.35 4.47 -4.97
N LEU A 67 20.23 4.04 -4.42
CA LEU A 67 19.84 2.64 -4.30
C LEU A 67 18.79 2.28 -5.34
N THR A 68 19.22 1.48 -6.31
CA THR A 68 18.35 0.96 -7.37
C THR A 68 18.63 -0.51 -7.59
N LEU A 69 17.59 -1.29 -7.85
CA LEU A 69 17.73 -2.70 -8.14
C LEU A 69 16.72 -3.12 -9.21
N SER A 70 17.24 -3.57 -10.36
CA SER A 70 16.45 -4.16 -11.44
C SER A 70 16.56 -5.67 -11.39
N GLN A 71 15.43 -6.35 -11.25
CA GLN A 71 15.36 -7.82 -11.17
C GLN A 71 14.19 -8.34 -12.01
N PHE A 72 14.35 -9.56 -12.51
CA PHE A 72 13.30 -10.31 -13.21
C PHE A 72 12.65 -9.57 -14.39
N PHE A 73 13.25 -9.71 -15.56
CA PHE A 73 12.65 -9.31 -16.81
C PHE A 73 11.46 -10.23 -17.13
N ILE A 74 10.26 -9.66 -17.26
CA ILE A 74 9.04 -10.37 -17.64
C ILE A 74 8.88 -10.31 -19.16
N ALA A 75 9.14 -9.14 -19.76
CA ALA A 75 9.16 -8.86 -21.18
C ALA A 75 9.96 -7.58 -21.45
N GLU A 76 10.20 -7.23 -22.72
CA GLU A 76 10.83 -5.95 -23.07
C GLU A 76 10.05 -4.78 -22.44
N GLY A 77 10.73 -3.97 -21.62
CA GLY A 77 10.15 -2.85 -20.89
C GLY A 77 9.34 -3.22 -19.65
N LEU A 78 9.14 -4.51 -19.35
CA LEU A 78 8.39 -4.99 -18.19
C LEU A 78 9.31 -5.77 -17.25
N HIS A 79 9.83 -5.10 -16.24
CA HIS A 79 10.68 -5.72 -15.22
C HIS A 79 10.34 -5.23 -13.82
N VAL A 80 10.65 -6.05 -12.83
CA VAL A 80 10.55 -5.68 -11.42
C VAL A 80 11.73 -4.76 -11.11
N PHE A 81 11.40 -3.54 -10.71
CA PHE A 81 12.36 -2.47 -10.45
C PHE A 81 12.10 -1.83 -9.09
N PHE A 82 13.10 -1.83 -8.24
CA PHE A 82 13.11 -1.14 -6.96
C PHE A 82 13.98 0.12 -7.04
N HIS A 83 13.47 1.19 -6.47
CA HIS A 83 14.11 2.49 -6.43
C HIS A 83 13.75 3.24 -5.16
N VAL A 84 14.73 3.91 -4.54
CA VAL A 84 14.52 4.65 -3.29
C VAL A 84 14.59 6.14 -3.54
N ASP A 85 13.44 6.76 -3.56
CA ASP A 85 13.27 8.21 -3.56
C ASP A 85 12.74 8.70 -2.20
N ILE A 86 12.52 10.00 -2.06
CA ILE A 86 12.08 10.62 -0.82
C ILE A 86 10.72 10.07 -0.33
N LEU A 87 9.79 9.80 -1.26
CA LEU A 87 8.48 9.25 -0.94
C LEU A 87 8.59 7.81 -0.43
N SER A 88 9.45 6.99 -1.06
CA SER A 88 9.76 5.63 -0.60
C SER A 88 10.32 5.64 0.83
N LYS A 89 11.25 6.55 1.13
CA LYS A 89 11.84 6.69 2.47
C LYS A 89 10.79 7.04 3.52
N ILE A 90 9.98 8.07 3.26
CA ILE A 90 8.93 8.49 4.19
C ILE A 90 7.94 7.37 4.43
N PHE A 91 7.45 6.73 3.36
CA PHE A 91 6.42 5.70 3.48
C PHE A 91 6.96 4.42 4.15
N SER A 92 8.18 3.98 3.81
CA SER A 92 8.77 2.77 4.39
C SER A 92 9.09 2.92 5.87
N VAL A 93 9.69 4.05 6.29
CA VAL A 93 9.98 4.34 7.71
C VAL A 93 8.70 4.42 8.53
N LEU A 94 7.68 5.16 8.02
CA LEU A 94 6.38 5.25 8.69
C LEU A 94 5.74 3.86 8.84
N THR A 95 5.79 3.05 7.77
CA THR A 95 5.24 1.70 7.77
C THR A 95 5.94 0.81 8.78
N ALA A 96 7.28 0.71 8.75
CA ALA A 96 8.05 -0.13 9.65
C ALA A 96 7.89 0.28 11.12
N PHE A 97 7.83 1.59 11.39
CA PHE A 97 7.57 2.11 12.73
C PHE A 97 6.19 1.72 13.25
N VAL A 98 5.13 1.97 12.46
CA VAL A 98 3.76 1.60 12.85
C VAL A 98 3.62 0.09 13.00
N TRP A 99 4.28 -0.69 12.13
CA TRP A 99 4.30 -2.15 12.18
C TRP A 99 4.93 -2.65 13.48
N LEU A 100 6.06 -2.10 13.90
CA LEU A 100 6.67 -2.43 15.18
C LEU A 100 5.76 -2.06 16.36
N MET A 101 5.19 -0.85 16.39
CA MET A 101 4.34 -0.40 17.50
C MET A 101 3.09 -1.26 17.65
N VAL A 102 2.40 -1.54 16.55
CA VAL A 102 1.22 -2.42 16.55
C VAL A 102 1.61 -3.86 16.87
N GLY A 103 2.78 -4.32 16.41
CA GLY A 103 3.33 -5.64 16.74
C GLY A 103 3.50 -5.82 18.25
N ILE A 104 4.11 -4.87 18.93
CA ILE A 104 4.28 -4.88 20.40
C ILE A 104 2.91 -4.86 21.10
N ALA A 105 2.01 -3.94 20.70
CA ALA A 105 0.68 -3.85 21.29
C ALA A 105 -0.17 -5.11 21.05
N SER A 106 0.10 -5.84 19.97
CA SER A 106 -0.64 -7.05 19.62
C SER A 106 -0.34 -8.22 20.55
N PHE A 107 0.81 -8.27 21.21
CA PHE A 107 1.19 -9.38 22.07
C PHE A 107 0.19 -9.61 23.21
N GLU A 108 -0.28 -8.55 23.83
CA GLU A 108 -1.29 -8.66 24.88
C GLU A 108 -2.65 -9.06 24.30
N TYR A 109 -3.08 -8.41 23.22
CA TYR A 109 -4.37 -8.71 22.60
C TYR A 109 -4.46 -10.15 22.11
N MET A 110 -3.44 -10.63 21.38
CA MET A 110 -3.42 -11.96 20.78
C MET A 110 -3.26 -13.09 21.82
N ALA A 111 -2.90 -12.77 23.09
CA ALA A 111 -2.91 -13.74 24.19
C ALA A 111 -4.28 -14.38 24.41
N HIS A 112 -5.33 -13.62 24.13
CA HIS A 112 -6.73 -14.02 24.33
C HIS A 112 -7.38 -14.59 23.06
N GLU A 113 -6.66 -14.57 21.93
CA GLU A 113 -7.14 -15.05 20.63
C GLU A 113 -6.59 -16.46 20.30
N LYS A 114 -7.34 -17.22 19.51
CA LYS A 114 -6.88 -18.53 19.03
C LYS A 114 -5.92 -18.37 17.85
N ASN A 115 -5.02 -19.36 17.68
CA ASN A 115 -4.10 -19.42 16.54
C ASN A 115 -3.21 -18.18 16.38
N GLU A 116 -2.66 -17.68 17.49
CA GLU A 116 -1.77 -16.52 17.55
C GLU A 116 -0.60 -16.64 16.55
N GLN A 117 0.03 -17.81 16.45
CA GLN A 117 1.14 -18.06 15.52
C GLN A 117 0.75 -17.81 14.07
N ARG A 118 -0.44 -18.26 13.63
CA ARG A 118 -0.95 -17.98 12.28
C ARG A 118 -1.12 -16.48 12.01
N PHE A 119 -1.59 -15.73 13.01
CA PHE A 119 -1.71 -14.27 12.90
C PHE A 119 -0.35 -13.64 12.60
N TYR A 120 0.68 -13.97 13.39
CA TYR A 120 2.01 -13.39 13.21
C TYR A 120 2.72 -13.84 11.94
N CYS A 121 2.43 -15.04 11.42
CA CYS A 121 2.92 -15.45 10.10
C CYS A 121 2.49 -14.45 9.03
N PHE A 122 1.20 -14.20 8.91
CA PHE A 122 0.69 -13.26 7.92
C PHE A 122 1.07 -11.81 8.26
N TYR A 123 1.13 -11.45 9.53
CA TYR A 123 1.55 -10.13 9.97
C TYR A 123 2.96 -9.78 9.46
N LEU A 124 3.93 -10.68 9.65
CA LEU A 124 5.30 -10.48 9.15
C LEU A 124 5.35 -10.46 7.61
N VAL A 125 4.66 -11.40 6.95
CA VAL A 125 4.64 -11.45 5.47
C VAL A 125 4.09 -10.14 4.89
N VAL A 126 3.00 -9.60 5.43
CA VAL A 126 2.43 -8.32 4.97
C VAL A 126 3.40 -7.17 5.18
N GLY A 127 4.17 -7.15 6.28
CA GLY A 127 5.20 -6.14 6.54
C GLY A 127 6.25 -6.10 5.42
N GLY A 128 6.80 -7.26 5.04
CA GLY A 128 7.76 -7.34 3.95
C GLY A 128 7.19 -6.96 2.57
N VAL A 129 5.93 -7.34 2.30
CA VAL A 129 5.24 -6.94 1.05
C VAL A 129 5.02 -5.43 1.00
N LEU A 130 4.71 -4.79 2.13
CA LEU A 130 4.57 -3.33 2.21
C LEU A 130 5.90 -2.60 2.01
N SER A 131 7.01 -3.17 2.50
CA SER A 131 8.35 -2.64 2.21
C SER A 131 8.67 -2.71 0.71
N ALA A 132 8.34 -3.81 0.04
CA ALA A 132 8.48 -3.94 -1.41
C ALA A 132 7.58 -2.94 -2.18
N LEU A 133 6.36 -2.73 -1.71
CA LEU A 133 5.46 -1.72 -2.28
C LEU A 133 6.04 -0.31 -2.15
N ALA A 134 6.61 0.02 -0.99
CA ALA A 134 7.23 1.32 -0.74
C ALA A 134 8.43 1.60 -1.65
N PHE A 135 9.25 0.57 -1.90
CA PHE A 135 10.45 0.68 -2.72
C PHE A 135 10.21 0.45 -4.22
N SER A 136 8.96 0.21 -4.66
CA SER A 136 8.68 0.05 -6.07
C SER A 136 9.05 1.30 -6.87
N GLY A 137 9.87 1.11 -7.94
CA GLY A 137 10.38 2.18 -8.80
C GLY A 137 9.61 2.34 -10.12
N ASN A 138 8.66 1.43 -10.40
CA ASN A 138 7.76 1.53 -11.56
C ASN A 138 6.35 1.07 -11.21
N LEU A 139 5.41 1.40 -12.08
CA LEU A 139 3.99 1.11 -11.86
C LEU A 139 3.69 -0.40 -11.86
N LEU A 140 4.42 -1.19 -12.65
CA LEU A 140 4.26 -2.65 -12.69
C LEU A 140 4.67 -3.30 -11.37
N THR A 141 5.86 -2.97 -10.85
CA THR A 141 6.33 -3.48 -9.55
C THR A 141 5.35 -3.10 -8.45
N MET A 142 4.91 -1.85 -8.44
CA MET A 142 3.94 -1.37 -7.49
C MET A 142 2.62 -2.16 -7.57
N TYR A 143 2.11 -2.43 -8.78
CA TYR A 143 0.91 -3.21 -8.98
C TYR A 143 1.02 -4.63 -8.42
N VAL A 144 2.14 -5.32 -8.72
CA VAL A 144 2.38 -6.69 -8.23
C VAL A 144 2.37 -6.76 -6.70
N PHE A 145 3.11 -5.86 -6.03
CA PHE A 145 3.14 -5.85 -4.57
C PHE A 145 1.86 -5.31 -3.93
N TYR A 146 1.11 -4.46 -4.63
CA TYR A 146 -0.22 -4.03 -4.21
C TYR A 146 -1.22 -5.19 -4.17
N GLU A 147 -1.20 -6.08 -5.18
CA GLU A 147 -2.02 -7.29 -5.18
C GLU A 147 -1.55 -8.30 -4.13
N LEU A 148 -0.24 -8.52 -4.01
CA LEU A 148 0.31 -9.38 -2.96
C LEU A 148 -0.06 -8.90 -1.56
N MET A 149 -0.06 -7.58 -1.31
CA MET A 149 -0.53 -6.99 -0.05
C MET A 149 -1.99 -7.36 0.22
N THR A 150 -2.86 -7.35 -0.79
CA THR A 150 -4.27 -7.74 -0.65
C THR A 150 -4.39 -9.20 -0.25
N LEU A 151 -3.73 -10.09 -0.99
CA LEU A 151 -3.78 -11.53 -0.76
C LEU A 151 -3.22 -11.93 0.61
N THR A 152 -2.10 -11.32 1.01
CA THR A 152 -1.42 -11.65 2.27
C THR A 152 -2.10 -11.01 3.50
N SER A 153 -2.79 -9.88 3.34
CA SER A 153 -3.52 -9.24 4.44
C SER A 153 -4.94 -9.76 4.65
N MET A 154 -5.54 -10.40 3.65
CA MET A 154 -6.88 -10.99 3.77
C MET A 154 -6.98 -12.00 4.94
N PRO A 155 -6.01 -12.91 5.18
CA PRO A 155 -6.04 -13.82 6.32
C PRO A 155 -6.03 -13.11 7.70
N LEU A 156 -5.50 -11.89 7.79
CA LEU A 156 -5.57 -11.09 9.02
C LEU A 156 -7.00 -10.63 9.29
N VAL A 157 -7.77 -10.29 8.25
CA VAL A 157 -9.20 -9.95 8.37
C VAL A 157 -10.02 -11.17 8.77
N MET A 158 -9.73 -12.32 8.13
CA MET A 158 -10.45 -13.59 8.34
C MET A 158 -9.92 -14.40 9.52
N HIS A 159 -9.14 -13.80 10.41
CA HIS A 159 -8.42 -14.54 11.46
C HIS A 159 -9.32 -15.48 12.27
N ASN A 160 -10.50 -15.04 12.67
CA ASN A 160 -11.43 -15.81 13.51
C ASN A 160 -12.17 -16.93 12.76
N LEU A 161 -12.09 -16.98 11.42
CA LEU A 161 -12.75 -17.97 10.55
C LEU A 161 -14.27 -18.13 10.80
N SER A 162 -14.92 -17.15 11.44
CA SER A 162 -16.38 -17.11 11.53
C SER A 162 -16.97 -16.84 10.14
N HIS A 163 -18.23 -17.25 9.94
CA HIS A 163 -18.91 -16.97 8.67
C HIS A 163 -18.89 -15.46 8.31
N GLU A 164 -19.10 -14.60 9.29
CA GLU A 164 -19.04 -13.14 9.12
C GLU A 164 -17.64 -12.66 8.73
N ALA A 165 -16.57 -13.22 9.37
CA ALA A 165 -15.20 -12.86 9.05
C ALA A 165 -14.80 -13.32 7.63
N ILE A 166 -15.23 -14.52 7.21
CA ILE A 166 -15.01 -15.04 5.87
C ILE A 166 -15.70 -14.14 4.82
N MET A 167 -16.97 -13.82 5.03
CA MET A 167 -17.72 -12.94 4.12
C MET A 167 -17.12 -11.53 4.05
N ALA A 168 -16.64 -11.00 5.16
CA ALA A 168 -15.97 -9.70 5.20
C ALA A 168 -14.61 -9.73 4.47
N GLY A 169 -13.84 -10.80 4.62
CA GLY A 169 -12.58 -11.03 3.89
C GLY A 169 -12.80 -11.19 2.39
N LEU A 170 -13.82 -11.93 1.98
CA LEU A 170 -14.19 -12.05 0.56
C LEU A 170 -14.64 -10.71 -0.02
N LYS A 171 -15.42 -9.93 0.73
CA LYS A 171 -15.81 -8.58 0.32
C LYS A 171 -14.59 -7.66 0.18
N TYR A 172 -13.65 -7.70 1.14
CA TYR A 172 -12.37 -7.00 1.06
C TYR A 172 -11.60 -7.39 -0.20
N LEU A 173 -11.47 -8.69 -0.47
CA LEU A 173 -10.80 -9.20 -1.67
C LEU A 173 -11.48 -8.71 -2.95
N PHE A 174 -12.80 -8.85 -3.04
CA PHE A 174 -13.58 -8.44 -4.22
C PHE A 174 -13.37 -6.96 -4.56
N TYR A 175 -13.52 -6.06 -3.58
CA TYR A 175 -13.31 -4.63 -3.79
C TYR A 175 -11.86 -4.32 -4.19
N SER A 176 -10.89 -4.96 -3.54
CA SER A 176 -9.47 -4.73 -3.81
C SER A 176 -9.08 -5.19 -5.21
N VAL A 177 -9.51 -6.39 -5.61
CA VAL A 177 -9.23 -6.94 -6.95
C VAL A 177 -9.93 -6.10 -8.02
N ALA A 178 -11.19 -5.69 -7.80
CA ALA A 178 -11.88 -4.81 -8.74
C ALA A 178 -11.13 -3.48 -8.93
N GLY A 179 -10.65 -2.87 -7.84
CA GLY A 179 -9.82 -1.67 -7.89
C GLY A 179 -8.49 -1.89 -8.63
N ALA A 180 -7.82 -3.00 -8.36
CA ALA A 180 -6.56 -3.34 -9.01
C ALA A 180 -6.72 -3.61 -10.51
N PHE A 181 -7.81 -4.23 -10.95
CA PHE A 181 -8.10 -4.35 -12.39
C PHE A 181 -8.28 -2.99 -13.07
N MET A 182 -8.88 -2.02 -12.38
CA MET A 182 -8.95 -0.64 -12.92
C MET A 182 -7.56 -0.03 -13.08
N VAL A 183 -6.67 -0.23 -12.10
CA VAL A 183 -5.27 0.21 -12.19
C VAL A 183 -4.54 -0.48 -13.33
N LEU A 184 -4.68 -1.80 -13.45
CA LEU A 184 -4.05 -2.60 -14.49
C LEU A 184 -4.51 -2.17 -15.89
N PHE A 185 -5.81 -1.91 -16.05
CA PHE A 185 -6.34 -1.42 -17.31
C PHE A 185 -5.78 -0.04 -17.67
N GLY A 186 -5.73 0.88 -16.71
CA GLY A 186 -5.05 2.17 -16.88
C GLY A 186 -3.57 2.04 -17.24
N PHE A 187 -2.85 1.10 -16.60
CA PHE A 187 -1.46 0.77 -16.93
C PHE A 187 -1.31 0.33 -18.39
N PHE A 188 -2.16 -0.57 -18.86
CA PHE A 188 -2.09 -1.03 -20.26
C PHE A 188 -2.41 0.07 -21.26
N LEU A 189 -3.34 0.98 -20.96
CA LEU A 189 -3.60 2.13 -21.83
C LEU A 189 -2.37 3.03 -21.98
N PHE A 190 -1.61 3.25 -20.89
CA PHE A 190 -0.35 4.01 -20.98
C PHE A 190 0.76 3.22 -21.67
N ASN A 191 0.89 1.92 -21.41
CA ASN A 191 1.92 1.10 -22.00
C ASN A 191 1.72 0.89 -23.51
N ALA A 192 0.47 0.92 -23.99
CA ALA A 192 0.16 0.82 -25.42
C ALA A 192 0.78 1.97 -26.25
N GLU A 193 1.14 3.07 -25.62
CA GLU A 193 1.86 4.18 -26.25
C GLU A 193 3.40 4.01 -26.23
N GLY A 194 3.90 2.83 -25.85
CA GLY A 194 5.33 2.48 -25.87
C GLY A 194 6.15 3.16 -24.76
N ARG A 195 5.52 3.61 -23.69
CA ARG A 195 6.17 4.34 -22.59
C ARG A 195 6.52 3.41 -21.45
N VAL A 196 7.77 3.42 -21.01
CA VAL A 196 8.19 2.73 -19.78
C VAL A 196 7.82 3.59 -18.58
N LEU A 197 6.99 3.06 -17.70
CA LEU A 197 6.40 3.80 -16.58
C LEU A 197 7.27 3.75 -15.32
N TYR A 198 8.52 4.25 -15.39
CA TYR A 198 9.34 4.53 -14.22
C TYR A 198 8.78 5.73 -13.45
N PHE A 199 8.92 5.71 -12.14
CA PHE A 199 8.50 6.84 -11.33
C PHE A 199 9.52 7.99 -11.44
N SER A 200 9.05 9.15 -11.89
CA SER A 200 9.83 10.38 -11.94
C SER A 200 9.04 11.55 -11.38
N PRO A 201 9.58 12.31 -10.42
CA PRO A 201 8.91 13.49 -9.87
C PRO A 201 8.49 14.46 -10.99
N GLY A 202 7.26 14.93 -10.93
CA GLY A 202 6.68 15.82 -11.95
C GLY A 202 5.96 15.11 -13.09
N GLY A 203 6.10 13.78 -13.18
CA GLY A 203 5.45 12.95 -14.20
C GLY A 203 6.32 12.71 -15.44
N ILE A 204 6.15 11.54 -16.04
CA ILE A 204 6.87 11.12 -17.26
C ILE A 204 6.15 11.61 -18.51
N ILE A 205 4.81 11.67 -18.43
CA ILE A 205 3.95 11.92 -19.59
C ILE A 205 3.84 13.41 -19.84
N ASN A 206 3.53 14.19 -18.83
CA ASN A 206 3.47 15.66 -18.79
C ASN A 206 3.05 16.33 -20.11
N GLU A 207 1.99 15.80 -20.74
CA GLU A 207 1.47 16.31 -22.00
C GLU A 207 0.48 17.48 -21.73
N PRO A 208 0.70 18.66 -22.33
CA PRO A 208 -0.17 19.81 -22.11
C PRO A 208 -1.57 19.64 -22.69
N ASN A 209 -1.75 18.76 -23.68
CA ASN A 209 -3.04 18.42 -24.30
C ASN A 209 -3.24 16.91 -24.31
N PRO A 210 -3.56 16.29 -23.17
CA PRO A 210 -3.70 14.84 -23.08
C PRO A 210 -4.93 14.35 -23.86
N SER A 211 -4.79 13.18 -24.49
CA SER A 211 -5.93 12.53 -25.15
C SER A 211 -7.00 12.13 -24.11
N GLY A 212 -8.26 12.02 -24.54
CA GLY A 212 -9.34 11.54 -23.66
C GLY A 212 -9.07 10.16 -23.08
N ILE A 213 -8.35 9.30 -23.81
CA ILE A 213 -7.96 7.96 -23.36
C ILE A 213 -6.94 8.03 -22.23
N MET A 214 -5.95 8.93 -22.32
CA MET A 214 -4.98 9.13 -21.25
C MET A 214 -5.64 9.67 -19.98
N LEU A 215 -6.52 10.66 -20.08
CA LEU A 215 -7.29 11.15 -18.96
C LEU A 215 -8.15 10.05 -18.33
N PHE A 216 -8.77 9.22 -19.14
CA PHE A 216 -9.54 8.07 -18.65
C PHE A 216 -8.66 7.03 -17.93
N ALA A 217 -7.45 6.77 -18.45
CA ALA A 217 -6.48 5.89 -17.78
C ALA A 217 -6.11 6.40 -16.39
N VAL A 218 -5.79 7.69 -16.25
CA VAL A 218 -5.49 8.31 -14.94
C VAL A 218 -6.69 8.23 -14.01
N PHE A 219 -7.89 8.51 -14.52
CA PHE A 219 -9.12 8.40 -13.74
C PHE A 219 -9.32 6.99 -13.18
N LEU A 220 -9.12 5.96 -13.99
CA LEU A 220 -9.20 4.57 -13.57
C LEU A 220 -8.16 4.22 -12.49
N MET A 221 -6.94 4.75 -12.61
CA MET A 221 -5.92 4.55 -11.57
C MET A 221 -6.29 5.24 -10.26
N ILE A 222 -6.82 6.48 -10.32
CA ILE A 222 -7.27 7.21 -9.13
C ILE A 222 -8.40 6.44 -8.43
N VAL A 223 -9.41 5.98 -9.15
CA VAL A 223 -10.52 5.20 -8.59
C VAL A 223 -10.05 3.84 -8.10
N GLY A 224 -9.21 3.17 -8.86
CA GLY A 224 -8.69 1.85 -8.53
C GLY A 224 -7.87 1.84 -7.24
N PHE A 225 -6.86 2.70 -7.11
CA PHE A 225 -6.12 2.88 -5.87
C PHE A 225 -6.98 3.50 -4.76
N GLY A 226 -7.92 4.39 -5.12
CA GLY A 226 -8.90 4.98 -4.23
C GLY A 226 -9.81 3.95 -3.56
N THR A 227 -10.05 2.81 -4.19
CA THR A 227 -10.78 1.68 -3.59
C THR A 227 -10.11 1.21 -2.29
N LYS A 228 -8.79 1.06 -2.29
CA LYS A 228 -8.04 0.67 -1.10
C LYS A 228 -8.00 1.78 -0.06
N ALA A 229 -7.90 3.02 -0.51
CA ALA A 229 -7.98 4.20 0.36
C ALA A 229 -9.39 4.41 0.97
N GLY A 230 -10.39 3.71 0.47
CA GLY A 230 -11.77 3.82 0.94
C GLY A 230 -12.54 4.97 0.32
N MET A 231 -12.19 5.40 -0.89
CA MET A 231 -12.88 6.47 -1.63
C MET A 231 -14.27 6.02 -2.09
N PHE A 232 -15.26 6.91 -1.98
CA PHE A 232 -16.61 6.68 -2.50
C PHE A 232 -16.57 6.51 -4.04
N PRO A 233 -17.35 5.56 -4.60
CA PRO A 233 -18.31 4.65 -3.94
C PRO A 233 -17.71 3.34 -3.42
N MET A 234 -16.41 3.10 -3.57
CA MET A 234 -15.73 1.82 -3.34
C MET A 234 -15.27 1.60 -1.88
N HIS A 235 -15.79 2.37 -0.92
CA HIS A 235 -15.41 2.33 0.51
C HIS A 235 -16.03 1.16 1.31
N GLY A 236 -17.03 0.47 0.75
CA GLY A 236 -17.93 -0.42 1.50
C GLY A 236 -17.27 -1.65 2.16
N TRP A 237 -16.03 -1.97 1.83
CA TRP A 237 -15.28 -3.06 2.44
C TRP A 237 -14.73 -2.68 3.83
N LEU A 238 -14.31 -1.43 4.04
CA LEU A 238 -13.71 -0.94 5.28
C LEU A 238 -14.62 -1.15 6.49
N PRO A 239 -15.87 -0.61 6.53
CA PRO A 239 -16.76 -0.78 7.68
C PRO A 239 -17.25 -2.22 7.86
N THR A 240 -16.99 -3.11 6.90
CA THR A 240 -17.32 -4.53 7.02
C THR A 240 -16.14 -5.33 7.58
N ALA A 241 -14.91 -5.05 7.14
CA ALA A 241 -13.70 -5.75 7.56
C ALA A 241 -13.27 -5.42 9.01
N HIS A 242 -13.33 -4.14 9.40
CA HIS A 242 -12.83 -3.71 10.71
C HIS A 242 -13.52 -4.32 11.93
N PRO A 243 -14.87 -4.49 11.98
CA PRO A 243 -15.52 -5.07 13.14
C PRO A 243 -15.11 -6.50 13.42
N VAL A 244 -14.91 -7.31 12.37
CA VAL A 244 -14.62 -8.76 12.46
C VAL A 244 -13.14 -9.08 12.64
N ALA A 245 -12.26 -8.19 12.15
CA ALA A 245 -10.82 -8.36 12.29
C ALA A 245 -10.38 -8.19 13.76
N PRO A 246 -9.32 -8.94 14.21
CA PRO A 246 -8.65 -8.64 15.46
C PRO A 246 -8.22 -7.17 15.54
N ALA A 247 -8.18 -6.59 16.75
CA ALA A 247 -7.86 -5.17 16.89
C ALA A 247 -6.48 -4.79 16.28
N PRO A 248 -5.41 -5.58 16.43
CA PRO A 248 -4.13 -5.29 15.76
C PRO A 248 -4.23 -5.32 14.23
N ALA A 249 -4.98 -6.29 13.66
CA ALA A 249 -5.22 -6.32 12.22
C ALA A 249 -5.98 -5.08 11.76
N SER A 250 -7.02 -4.69 12.48
CA SER A 250 -7.78 -3.47 12.22
C SER A 250 -6.91 -2.21 12.29
N ALA A 251 -5.96 -2.15 13.24
CA ALA A 251 -5.03 -1.04 13.39
C ALA A 251 -4.10 -0.90 12.17
N VAL A 252 -3.49 -1.99 11.68
CA VAL A 252 -2.61 -1.93 10.50
C VAL A 252 -3.38 -1.72 9.20
N LEU A 253 -4.61 -2.26 9.07
CA LEU A 253 -5.49 -1.99 7.94
C LEU A 253 -5.78 -0.48 7.82
N SER A 254 -6.17 0.14 8.93
CA SER A 254 -6.45 1.57 9.00
C SER A 254 -5.18 2.43 8.94
N GLY A 255 -4.13 2.01 9.64
CA GLY A 255 -2.90 2.78 9.80
C GLY A 255 -2.02 2.84 8.55
N VAL A 256 -1.88 1.74 7.82
CA VAL A 256 -0.91 1.58 6.74
C VAL A 256 -1.56 1.12 5.43
N ILE A 257 -2.34 0.03 5.44
CA ILE A 257 -2.84 -0.62 4.21
C ILE A 257 -3.73 0.33 3.40
N THR A 258 -4.58 1.13 4.05
CA THR A 258 -5.37 2.16 3.35
C THR A 258 -4.48 3.26 2.75
N LYS A 259 -3.36 3.61 3.38
CA LYS A 259 -2.40 4.60 2.89
C LYS A 259 -1.57 4.10 1.70
N ALA A 260 -1.46 2.77 1.54
CA ALA A 260 -0.90 2.20 0.30
C ALA A 260 -1.74 2.57 -0.93
N GLY A 261 -3.07 2.70 -0.80
CA GLY A 261 -3.91 3.28 -1.85
C GLY A 261 -3.60 4.74 -2.14
N VAL A 262 -3.34 5.54 -1.10
CA VAL A 262 -2.91 6.94 -1.25
C VAL A 262 -1.55 7.01 -1.96
N LEU A 263 -0.58 6.17 -1.56
CA LEU A 263 0.72 6.06 -2.23
C LEU A 263 0.55 5.77 -3.73
N GLY A 264 -0.36 4.83 -4.07
CA GLY A 264 -0.68 4.50 -5.46
C GLY A 264 -1.20 5.69 -6.25
N ILE A 265 -2.08 6.48 -5.66
CA ILE A 265 -2.59 7.71 -6.30
C ILE A 265 -1.46 8.73 -6.48
N ILE A 266 -0.62 8.96 -5.46
CA ILE A 266 0.51 9.89 -5.57
C ILE A 266 1.44 9.44 -6.71
N ARG A 267 1.83 8.17 -6.76
CA ARG A 267 2.69 7.63 -7.83
C ARG A 267 2.05 7.79 -9.22
N SER A 268 0.77 7.45 -9.37
CA SER A 268 0.07 7.54 -10.65
C SER A 268 -0.09 8.99 -11.14
N VAL A 269 -0.44 9.91 -10.23
CA VAL A 269 -0.74 11.30 -10.58
C VAL A 269 0.52 12.15 -10.67
N TYR A 270 1.41 12.09 -9.66
CA TYR A 270 2.54 13.02 -9.54
C TYR A 270 3.85 12.48 -10.11
N TYR A 271 3.95 11.16 -10.32
CA TYR A 271 5.18 10.52 -10.82
C TYR A 271 5.03 9.88 -12.20
N VAL A 272 3.79 9.56 -12.63
CA VAL A 272 3.52 8.98 -13.96
C VAL A 272 2.87 10.02 -14.87
N ALA A 273 1.66 10.45 -14.54
CA ALA A 273 0.88 11.36 -15.41
C ALA A 273 1.46 12.80 -15.44
N GLY A 274 1.83 13.33 -14.30
CA GLY A 274 2.16 14.74 -14.09
C GLY A 274 0.92 15.57 -13.71
N PRO A 275 1.07 16.47 -12.71
CA PRO A 275 -0.05 17.30 -12.24
C PRO A 275 -0.58 18.24 -13.33
N ASP A 276 0.28 18.76 -14.20
CA ASP A 276 -0.11 19.71 -15.28
C ASP A 276 -1.01 19.06 -16.33
N MET A 277 -0.85 17.75 -16.56
CA MET A 277 -1.71 16.97 -17.44
C MET A 277 -3.16 16.89 -16.94
N ILE A 278 -3.37 16.91 -15.64
CA ILE A 278 -4.67 16.64 -15.01
C ILE A 278 -5.36 17.95 -14.59
N LYS A 279 -4.57 18.97 -14.28
CA LYS A 279 -5.04 20.25 -13.76
C LYS A 279 -6.03 20.92 -14.73
N GLY A 280 -7.19 21.34 -14.22
CA GLY A 280 -8.26 21.96 -15.00
C GLY A 280 -9.09 20.98 -15.84
N THR A 281 -8.81 19.68 -15.80
CA THR A 281 -9.57 18.67 -16.55
C THR A 281 -10.74 18.11 -15.73
N TRP A 282 -11.62 17.39 -16.42
CA TRP A 282 -12.75 16.69 -15.79
C TRP A 282 -12.29 15.66 -14.75
N VAL A 283 -11.09 15.08 -14.90
CA VAL A 283 -10.51 14.12 -13.95
C VAL A 283 -10.26 14.78 -12.61
N GLN A 284 -9.64 15.96 -12.59
CA GLN A 284 -9.41 16.72 -11.37
C GLN A 284 -10.72 17.06 -10.66
N TYR A 285 -11.69 17.62 -11.37
CA TYR A 285 -12.97 18.00 -10.77
C TYR A 285 -13.72 16.81 -10.23
N THR A 286 -13.73 15.68 -10.94
CA THR A 286 -14.38 14.45 -10.47
C THR A 286 -13.69 13.91 -9.22
N TRP A 287 -12.35 13.93 -9.18
CA TRP A 287 -11.60 13.50 -8.01
C TRP A 287 -11.86 14.38 -6.78
N ILE A 288 -11.91 15.70 -6.95
CA ILE A 288 -12.32 16.65 -5.89
C ILE A 288 -13.73 16.30 -5.37
N ILE A 289 -14.70 16.12 -6.25
CA ILE A 289 -16.08 15.79 -5.88
C ILE A 289 -16.14 14.47 -5.12
N LEU A 290 -15.48 13.42 -5.62
CA LEU A 290 -15.44 12.12 -4.96
C LEU A 290 -14.80 12.19 -3.57
N SER A 291 -13.73 12.98 -3.42
CA SER A 291 -13.04 13.18 -2.13
C SER A 291 -13.95 13.91 -1.13
N VAL A 292 -14.61 14.99 -1.55
CA VAL A 292 -15.55 15.75 -0.69
C VAL A 292 -16.75 14.90 -0.28
N LEU A 293 -17.34 14.15 -1.23
CA LEU A 293 -18.44 13.21 -0.94
C LEU A 293 -18.00 12.15 0.07
N THR A 294 -16.78 11.63 -0.07
CA THR A 294 -16.25 10.62 0.85
C THR A 294 -16.03 11.19 2.26
N ILE A 295 -15.49 12.41 2.36
CA ILE A 295 -15.31 13.11 3.64
C ILE A 295 -16.67 13.25 4.35
N PHE A 296 -17.64 13.81 3.64
CA PHE A 296 -18.97 14.07 4.19
C PHE A 296 -19.66 12.76 4.60
N MET A 297 -19.73 11.80 3.69
CA MET A 297 -20.39 10.51 3.93
C MET A 297 -19.71 9.76 5.08
N GLY A 298 -18.36 9.68 5.07
CA GLY A 298 -17.59 9.01 6.12
C GLY A 298 -17.82 9.62 7.49
N SER A 299 -17.83 10.95 7.60
CA SER A 299 -18.10 11.69 8.85
C SER A 299 -19.52 11.46 9.35
N MET A 300 -20.51 11.56 8.47
CA MET A 300 -21.93 11.35 8.84
C MET A 300 -22.19 9.92 9.28
N MET A 301 -21.62 8.93 8.59
CA MET A 301 -21.76 7.53 8.98
C MET A 301 -21.02 7.22 10.28
N ALA A 302 -19.84 7.81 10.52
CA ALA A 302 -19.13 7.68 11.79
C ALA A 302 -19.94 8.25 12.96
N TYR A 303 -20.59 9.38 12.76
CA TYR A 303 -21.46 9.99 13.80
C TYR A 303 -22.66 9.10 14.16
N LYS A 304 -23.29 8.50 13.14
CA LYS A 304 -24.49 7.66 13.31
C LYS A 304 -24.19 6.25 13.86
N GLU A 305 -22.97 5.73 13.66
CA GLU A 305 -22.63 4.34 13.96
C GLU A 305 -22.43 4.12 15.47
N LYS A 306 -23.04 3.05 16.01
CA LYS A 306 -22.98 2.69 17.43
C LYS A 306 -21.81 1.75 17.77
N ILE A 307 -21.38 0.91 16.81
CA ILE A 307 -20.30 -0.05 17.01
C ILE A 307 -18.97 0.68 16.88
N LEU A 308 -18.16 0.71 17.95
CA LEU A 308 -16.91 1.47 18.01
C LEU A 308 -15.96 1.17 16.85
N LYS A 309 -15.66 -0.12 16.58
CA LYS A 309 -14.77 -0.51 15.47
C LYS A 309 -15.29 -0.02 14.11
N LYS A 310 -16.60 -0.07 13.90
CA LYS A 310 -17.22 0.37 12.65
C LYS A 310 -17.24 1.91 12.54
N ARG A 311 -17.45 2.60 13.67
CA ARG A 311 -17.29 4.06 13.75
C ARG A 311 -15.88 4.49 13.37
N LEU A 312 -14.85 3.83 13.92
CA LEU A 312 -13.44 4.10 13.60
C LEU A 312 -13.12 3.82 12.12
N ALA A 313 -13.73 2.78 11.53
CA ALA A 313 -13.60 2.51 10.09
C ALA A 313 -14.14 3.66 9.24
N TYR A 314 -15.32 4.17 9.52
CA TYR A 314 -15.88 5.34 8.83
C TYR A 314 -15.06 6.62 9.08
N SER A 315 -14.55 6.79 10.29
CA SER A 315 -13.60 7.87 10.59
C SER A 315 -12.35 7.75 9.75
N THR A 316 -11.79 6.55 9.57
CA THR A 316 -10.65 6.31 8.68
C THR A 316 -10.96 6.69 7.24
N VAL A 317 -12.13 6.29 6.71
CA VAL A 317 -12.61 6.67 5.37
C VAL A 317 -12.60 8.19 5.21
N SER A 318 -13.13 8.92 6.18
CA SER A 318 -13.14 10.38 6.15
C SER A 318 -11.73 10.98 6.23
N GLN A 319 -10.89 10.52 7.18
CA GLN A 319 -9.54 11.06 7.40
C GLN A 319 -8.60 10.82 6.21
N VAL A 320 -8.65 9.63 5.60
CA VAL A 320 -7.84 9.35 4.39
C VAL A 320 -8.29 10.25 3.24
N SER A 321 -9.59 10.54 3.15
CA SER A 321 -10.12 11.38 2.09
C SER A 321 -9.75 12.86 2.22
N TYR A 322 -9.36 13.36 3.40
CA TYR A 322 -8.73 14.68 3.51
C TYR A 322 -7.39 14.72 2.76
N ILE A 323 -6.60 13.64 2.83
CA ILE A 323 -5.35 13.54 2.07
C ILE A 323 -5.67 13.53 0.57
N LEU A 324 -6.67 12.73 0.14
CA LEU A 324 -7.08 12.66 -1.26
C LEU A 324 -7.59 14.01 -1.78
N PHE A 325 -8.31 14.76 -0.95
CA PHE A 325 -8.77 16.10 -1.28
C PHE A 325 -7.60 17.07 -1.44
N GLY A 326 -6.67 17.12 -0.48
CA GLY A 326 -5.46 17.94 -0.58
C GLY A 326 -4.66 17.65 -1.86
N LEU A 327 -4.45 16.36 -2.17
CA LEU A 327 -3.78 15.95 -3.41
C LEU A 327 -4.55 16.39 -4.66
N SER A 328 -5.89 16.35 -4.66
CA SER A 328 -6.71 16.71 -5.82
C SER A 328 -6.71 18.19 -6.15
N VAL A 329 -6.37 19.05 -5.19
CA VAL A 329 -6.30 20.51 -5.39
C VAL A 329 -5.08 20.90 -6.26
N MET A 330 -4.03 20.07 -6.27
CA MET A 330 -2.81 20.26 -7.09
C MET A 330 -2.16 21.64 -6.91
N GLN A 331 -2.14 22.15 -5.68
CA GLN A 331 -1.45 23.37 -5.30
C GLN A 331 -0.23 23.04 -4.45
N PRO A 332 0.90 23.79 -4.58
CA PRO A 332 2.12 23.51 -3.81
C PRO A 332 1.98 23.60 -2.29
N VAL A 333 0.88 24.19 -1.80
CA VAL A 333 0.63 24.47 -0.37
C VAL A 333 -0.59 23.69 0.16
N ALA A 334 -1.18 22.79 -0.63
CA ALA A 334 -2.38 22.04 -0.27
C ALA A 334 -2.09 20.75 0.51
#